data_005f0735b094ed3591a21263edec1c61
#
_entry.id   005f0735b094ed3591a21263edec1c61
#
_cell.length_a   1.000
_cell.length_b   1.000
_cell.length_c   1.000
_cell.angle_alpha   90.00
_cell.angle_beta   90.00
_cell.angle_gamma   90.00
#
_symmetry.space_group_name_H-M   'P 1'
#
loop_
_entity.id
_entity.type
_entity.pdbx_description
1 polymer ?
#
loop_
_entity_poly.entity_id
_entity_poly.type
_entity_poly.pdbx_seq_one_letter_code
_entity_poly.pdbx_strand_id
1 'polypeptide(L)'
;MELTRTVNADKRYYIDEGLVTNPEAFLETVQVFNNAKMYMYNLLYDAKYLGRGPLADGAKYPALLKGKYGANDYYNAAVYSAASGQVSSQQELRKLYQRTVEADIRVRQVKIQSTEEELAKKQAMKGSIRTYAKGGKWKRPYPKCQMKVSGSMIQIFGGTAVPVQEYERSVEEAVRRLKHKLAMLREGLGRKEKRLEHLKTLPPERIVFGTKKLYAQKDALGGYD
;
A
#
# COMPACT_ATOMS: atom_id res chain seq x y z
N MET A 1 10.18 -23.91 8.73
CA MET A 1 9.01 -23.23 8.15
C MET A 1 8.72 -23.92 6.84
N GLU A 2 7.78 -24.86 6.82
CA GLU A 2 7.40 -25.56 5.60
C GLU A 2 6.58 -24.60 4.72
N LEU A 3 7.11 -24.31 3.55
CA LEU A 3 6.40 -23.57 2.50
C LEU A 3 5.42 -24.53 1.83
N THR A 4 4.17 -24.52 2.27
CA THR A 4 3.08 -25.21 1.56
C THR A 4 2.83 -24.48 0.24
N ARG A 5 3.35 -25.00 -0.85
CA ARG A 5 2.98 -24.57 -2.20
C ARG A 5 1.60 -25.13 -2.51
N THR A 6 0.60 -24.26 -2.62
CA THR A 6 -0.68 -24.64 -3.23
C THR A 6 -0.45 -24.72 -4.74
N VAL A 7 -0.30 -25.92 -5.24
CA VAL A 7 -0.28 -26.17 -6.68
C VAL A 7 -1.74 -26.11 -7.14
N ASN A 8 -2.10 -25.07 -7.89
CA ASN A 8 -3.35 -25.07 -8.65
C ASN A 8 -3.15 -26.07 -9.81
N ALA A 9 -3.53 -27.30 -9.58
CA ALA A 9 -3.56 -28.29 -10.64
C ALA A 9 -4.58 -27.85 -11.69
N ASP A 10 -4.13 -27.68 -12.93
CA ASP A 10 -5.02 -27.35 -14.03
C ASP A 10 -6.02 -28.52 -14.19
N LYS A 11 -7.32 -28.21 -14.12
CA LYS A 11 -8.39 -29.19 -14.32
C LYS A 11 -8.22 -29.98 -15.60
N ARG A 12 -7.75 -29.36 -16.66
CA ARG A 12 -7.55 -29.97 -17.98
C ARG A 12 -6.49 -31.07 -17.93
N TYR A 13 -5.38 -30.82 -17.21
CA TYR A 13 -4.30 -31.79 -17.11
C TYR A 13 -4.78 -33.15 -16.61
N TYR A 14 -5.55 -33.20 -15.53
CA TYR A 14 -6.04 -34.47 -14.96
C TYR A 14 -7.07 -35.17 -15.85
N ILE A 15 -7.83 -34.42 -16.63
CA ILE A 15 -8.84 -34.97 -17.57
C ILE A 15 -8.14 -35.43 -18.84
N ASP A 16 -7.27 -34.63 -19.42
CA ASP A 16 -6.59 -34.91 -20.69
C ASP A 16 -5.60 -36.04 -20.56
N GLU A 17 -4.94 -36.20 -19.41
CA GLU A 17 -4.02 -37.34 -19.13
C GLU A 17 -4.75 -38.61 -18.68
N GLY A 18 -6.07 -38.63 -18.68
CA GLY A 18 -6.85 -39.81 -18.32
C GLY A 18 -6.73 -40.21 -16.85
N LEU A 19 -6.20 -39.37 -15.99
CA LEU A 19 -6.03 -39.62 -14.54
C LEU A 19 -7.36 -39.64 -13.78
N VAL A 20 -8.43 -39.17 -14.39
CA VAL A 20 -9.77 -39.13 -13.83
C VAL A 20 -10.70 -40.02 -14.65
N THR A 21 -11.17 -41.10 -14.06
CA THR A 21 -12.06 -42.08 -14.72
C THR A 21 -13.49 -41.55 -14.94
N ASN A 22 -13.93 -40.57 -14.14
CA ASN A 22 -15.22 -39.90 -14.29
C ASN A 22 -15.04 -38.37 -14.19
N PRO A 23 -14.77 -37.69 -15.31
CA PRO A 23 -14.53 -36.23 -15.35
C PRO A 23 -15.71 -35.40 -14.83
N GLU A 24 -16.93 -35.80 -15.08
CA GLU A 24 -18.14 -35.06 -14.67
C GLU A 24 -18.29 -35.08 -13.15
N ALA A 25 -18.21 -36.25 -12.52
CA ALA A 25 -18.27 -36.39 -11.06
C ALA A 25 -17.11 -35.65 -10.37
N PHE A 26 -15.91 -35.66 -10.98
CA PHE A 26 -14.76 -34.89 -10.48
C PHE A 26 -15.04 -33.39 -10.51
N LEU A 27 -15.53 -32.85 -11.63
CA LEU A 27 -15.84 -31.45 -11.79
C LEU A 27 -16.96 -31.00 -10.83
N GLU A 28 -17.99 -31.83 -10.66
CA GLU A 28 -19.08 -31.60 -9.72
C GLU A 28 -18.57 -31.54 -8.27
N THR A 29 -17.72 -32.49 -7.88
CA THR A 29 -17.08 -32.53 -6.56
C THR A 29 -16.24 -31.27 -6.31
N VAL A 30 -15.43 -30.84 -7.28
CA VAL A 30 -14.62 -29.63 -7.19
C VAL A 30 -15.50 -28.39 -7.05
N GLN A 31 -16.61 -28.34 -7.76
CA GLN A 31 -17.55 -27.23 -7.69
C GLN A 31 -18.24 -27.15 -6.32
N VAL A 32 -18.73 -28.28 -5.80
CA VAL A 32 -19.32 -28.37 -4.46
C VAL A 32 -18.31 -27.94 -3.40
N PHE A 33 -17.07 -28.43 -3.47
CA PHE A 33 -16.01 -28.06 -2.54
C PHE A 33 -15.72 -26.54 -2.58
N ASN A 34 -15.62 -25.95 -3.76
CA ASN A 34 -15.39 -24.51 -3.91
C ASN A 34 -16.57 -23.69 -3.36
N ASN A 35 -17.80 -24.12 -3.63
CA ASN A 35 -19.00 -23.45 -3.09
C ASN A 35 -19.05 -23.54 -1.56
N ALA A 36 -18.74 -24.70 -0.99
CA ALA A 36 -18.66 -24.90 0.44
C ALA A 36 -17.55 -24.05 1.08
N LYS A 37 -16.38 -23.96 0.44
CA LYS A 37 -15.28 -23.11 0.89
C LYS A 37 -15.66 -21.63 0.87
N MET A 38 -16.30 -21.13 -0.19
CA MET A 38 -16.80 -19.75 -0.27
C MET A 38 -17.82 -19.44 0.82
N TYR A 39 -18.77 -20.37 1.03
CA TYR A 39 -19.76 -20.26 2.09
C TYR A 39 -19.09 -20.18 3.47
N MET A 40 -18.18 -21.10 3.77
CA MET A 40 -17.46 -21.13 5.05
C MET A 40 -16.58 -19.90 5.24
N TYR A 41 -15.88 -19.43 4.19
CA TYR A 41 -15.11 -18.19 4.24
C TYR A 41 -16.00 -17.00 4.65
N ASN A 42 -17.19 -16.87 4.05
CA ASN A 42 -18.11 -15.79 4.38
C ASN A 42 -18.57 -15.87 5.84
N LEU A 43 -18.89 -17.06 6.34
CA LEU A 43 -19.28 -17.25 7.73
C LEU A 43 -18.15 -16.90 8.71
N LEU A 44 -16.92 -17.33 8.41
CA LEU A 44 -15.74 -17.01 9.22
C LEU A 44 -15.40 -15.53 9.19
N TYR A 45 -15.52 -14.90 8.03
CA TYR A 45 -15.34 -13.47 7.89
C TYR A 45 -16.36 -12.67 8.69
N ASP A 46 -17.65 -13.01 8.55
CA ASP A 46 -18.74 -12.34 9.26
C ASP A 46 -18.61 -12.50 10.78
N ALA A 47 -18.31 -13.70 11.27
CA ALA A 47 -18.09 -13.94 12.69
C ALA A 47 -16.88 -13.17 13.21
N LYS A 48 -15.75 -13.20 12.50
CA LYS A 48 -14.50 -12.62 12.98
C LYS A 48 -14.46 -11.10 12.92
N TYR A 49 -14.96 -10.51 11.84
CA TYR A 49 -14.80 -9.07 11.59
C TYR A 49 -16.07 -8.25 11.81
N LEU A 50 -17.24 -8.89 11.74
CA LEU A 50 -18.51 -8.20 11.89
C LEU A 50 -19.29 -8.64 13.15
N GLY A 51 -18.81 -9.66 13.85
CA GLY A 51 -19.44 -10.17 15.07
C GLY A 51 -20.86 -10.69 14.86
N ARG A 52 -21.17 -11.22 13.67
CA ARG A 52 -22.52 -11.67 13.29
C ARG A 52 -22.52 -13.02 12.57
N GLY A 53 -23.71 -13.61 12.50
CA GLY A 53 -23.94 -14.87 11.79
C GLY A 53 -23.76 -16.11 12.66
N PRO A 54 -24.14 -17.28 12.13
CA PRO A 54 -24.29 -18.49 12.93
C PRO A 54 -23.04 -18.94 13.69
N LEU A 55 -21.84 -18.68 13.16
CA LEU A 55 -20.60 -19.00 13.88
C LEU A 55 -20.34 -18.03 15.06
N ALA A 56 -20.74 -16.76 14.94
CA ALA A 56 -20.68 -15.81 16.04
C ALA A 56 -21.69 -16.18 17.13
N ASP A 57 -22.83 -16.74 16.75
CA ASP A 57 -23.89 -17.22 17.65
C ASP A 57 -23.58 -18.60 18.26
N GLY A 58 -22.38 -19.14 18.03
CA GLY A 58 -21.92 -20.40 18.64
C GLY A 58 -22.23 -21.67 17.85
N ALA A 59 -22.79 -21.58 16.65
CA ALA A 59 -23.00 -22.74 15.80
C ALA A 59 -21.66 -23.40 15.38
N LYS A 60 -21.64 -24.73 15.36
CA LYS A 60 -20.44 -25.49 14.97
C LYS A 60 -20.39 -25.65 13.45
N TYR A 61 -19.22 -25.37 12.85
CA TYR A 61 -19.02 -25.44 11.40
C TYR A 61 -19.39 -26.82 10.77
N PRO A 62 -19.15 -28.00 11.42
CA PRO A 62 -19.51 -29.25 10.82
C PRO A 62 -21.04 -29.39 10.60
N ALA A 63 -21.85 -28.92 11.55
CA ALA A 63 -23.31 -28.96 11.42
C ALA A 63 -23.79 -28.06 10.28
N LEU A 64 -23.20 -26.88 10.12
CA LEU A 64 -23.55 -25.94 9.04
C LEU A 64 -23.19 -26.48 7.66
N LEU A 65 -22.02 -27.09 7.52
CA LEU A 65 -21.58 -27.68 6.26
C LEU A 65 -22.36 -28.95 5.93
N LYS A 66 -22.55 -29.85 6.91
CA LYS A 66 -23.32 -31.07 6.73
C LYS A 66 -24.80 -30.79 6.36
N GLY A 67 -25.41 -29.83 7.03
CA GLY A 67 -26.79 -29.46 6.73
C GLY A 67 -27.00 -28.87 5.34
N LYS A 68 -25.99 -28.15 4.80
CA LYS A 68 -26.09 -27.47 3.51
C LYS A 68 -25.57 -28.27 2.32
N TYR A 69 -24.49 -29.05 2.52
CA TYR A 69 -23.78 -29.73 1.42
C TYR A 69 -23.77 -31.26 1.56
N GLY A 70 -24.31 -31.82 2.67
CA GLY A 70 -24.32 -33.25 2.90
C GLY A 70 -22.95 -33.90 3.02
N ALA A 71 -21.89 -33.10 3.15
CA ALA A 71 -20.50 -33.57 3.14
C ALA A 71 -20.15 -34.33 4.43
N ASN A 72 -19.29 -35.34 4.32
CA ASN A 72 -18.76 -36.05 5.47
C ASN A 72 -17.78 -35.18 6.29
N ASP A 73 -17.41 -35.64 7.46
CA ASP A 73 -16.58 -34.88 8.41
C ASP A 73 -15.17 -34.58 7.86
N TYR A 74 -14.61 -35.45 7.04
CA TYR A 74 -13.34 -35.24 6.39
C TYR A 74 -13.38 -34.04 5.43
N TYR A 75 -14.38 -33.97 4.56
CA TYR A 75 -14.60 -32.85 3.66
C TYR A 75 -14.91 -31.56 4.43
N ASN A 76 -15.70 -31.66 5.49
CA ASN A 76 -16.01 -30.50 6.34
C ASN A 76 -14.76 -29.91 6.96
N ALA A 77 -13.85 -30.75 7.47
CA ALA A 77 -12.57 -30.33 8.03
C ALA A 77 -11.67 -29.66 6.97
N ALA A 78 -11.58 -30.24 5.76
CA ALA A 78 -10.80 -29.70 4.65
C ALA A 78 -11.34 -28.34 4.18
N VAL A 79 -12.65 -28.21 4.03
CA VAL A 79 -13.33 -26.94 3.67
C VAL A 79 -13.07 -25.86 4.72
N TYR A 80 -13.23 -26.20 6.00
CA TYR A 80 -13.00 -25.28 7.11
C TYR A 80 -11.52 -24.84 7.15
N SER A 81 -10.59 -25.77 7.04
CA SER A 81 -9.15 -25.48 7.02
C SER A 81 -8.78 -24.54 5.87
N ALA A 82 -9.26 -24.81 4.66
CA ALA A 82 -9.02 -23.96 3.50
C ALA A 82 -9.61 -22.55 3.66
N ALA A 83 -10.82 -22.43 4.15
CA ALA A 83 -11.48 -21.15 4.39
C ALA A 83 -10.80 -20.35 5.52
N SER A 84 -10.45 -21.02 6.62
CA SER A 84 -9.73 -20.44 7.75
C SER A 84 -8.33 -19.95 7.34
N GLY A 85 -7.63 -20.73 6.51
CA GLY A 85 -6.36 -20.33 5.92
C GLY A 85 -6.47 -19.04 5.10
N GLN A 86 -7.54 -18.87 4.32
CA GLN A 86 -7.78 -17.64 3.56
C GLN A 86 -8.01 -16.42 4.48
N VAL A 87 -8.82 -16.57 5.53
CA VAL A 87 -9.05 -15.49 6.51
C VAL A 87 -7.76 -15.13 7.24
N SER A 88 -6.94 -16.12 7.60
CA SER A 88 -5.64 -15.90 8.25
C SER A 88 -4.66 -15.21 7.32
N SER A 89 -4.57 -15.64 6.05
CA SER A 89 -3.73 -15.00 5.04
C SER A 89 -4.08 -13.53 4.81
N GLN A 90 -5.37 -13.20 4.75
CA GLN A 90 -5.82 -11.80 4.67
C GLN A 90 -5.35 -10.97 5.88
N GLN A 91 -5.39 -11.56 7.06
CA GLN A 91 -4.95 -10.87 8.27
C GLN A 91 -3.45 -10.59 8.25
N GLU A 92 -2.65 -11.56 7.82
CA GLU A 92 -1.20 -11.37 7.70
C GLU A 92 -0.83 -10.37 6.59
N LEU A 93 -1.48 -10.44 5.43
CA LEU A 93 -1.31 -9.45 4.37
C LEU A 93 -1.65 -8.04 4.85
N ARG A 94 -2.73 -7.89 5.63
CA ARG A 94 -3.11 -6.60 6.20
C ARG A 94 -2.04 -6.04 7.12
N LYS A 95 -1.47 -6.87 8.01
CA LYS A 95 -0.35 -6.47 8.88
C LYS A 95 0.87 -6.03 8.05
N LEU A 96 1.16 -6.77 6.98
CA LEU A 96 2.25 -6.41 6.05
C LEU A 96 1.98 -5.04 5.40
N TYR A 97 0.78 -4.80 4.89
CA TYR A 97 0.41 -3.50 4.30
C TYR A 97 0.48 -2.36 5.32
N GLN A 98 0.04 -2.57 6.57
CA GLN A 98 0.19 -1.58 7.63
C GLN A 98 1.66 -1.22 7.84
N ARG A 99 2.55 -2.21 8.00
CA ARG A 99 3.99 -1.99 8.17
C ARG A 99 4.62 -1.25 6.98
N THR A 100 4.21 -1.61 5.76
CA THR A 100 4.70 -0.94 4.53
C THR A 100 4.27 0.53 4.50
N VAL A 101 3.00 0.83 4.80
CA VAL A 101 2.51 2.21 4.83
C VAL A 101 3.17 3.00 5.97
N GLU A 102 3.40 2.40 7.14
CA GLU A 102 4.14 3.04 8.24
C GLU A 102 5.59 3.37 7.87
N ALA A 103 6.26 2.47 7.16
CA ALA A 103 7.60 2.73 6.64
C ALA A 103 7.61 3.90 5.63
N ASP A 104 6.65 3.92 4.70
CA ASP A 104 6.47 5.01 3.73
C ASP A 104 6.23 6.37 4.42
N ILE A 105 5.44 6.40 5.50
CA ILE A 105 5.18 7.60 6.31
C ILE A 105 6.48 8.11 6.91
N ARG A 106 7.29 7.25 7.55
CA ARG A 106 8.58 7.63 8.15
C ARG A 106 9.52 8.22 7.10
N VAL A 107 9.65 7.58 5.93
CA VAL A 107 10.49 8.08 4.83
C VAL A 107 10.02 9.45 4.36
N ARG A 108 8.71 9.69 4.26
CA ARG A 108 8.17 10.99 3.88
C ARG A 108 8.41 12.05 4.94
N GLN A 109 8.27 11.73 6.21
CA GLN A 109 8.55 12.65 7.33
C GLN A 109 10.01 13.13 7.30
N VAL A 110 10.98 12.21 7.09
CA VAL A 110 12.39 12.57 6.94
C VAL A 110 12.61 13.49 5.73
N LYS A 111 11.96 13.21 4.58
CA LYS A 111 12.03 14.07 3.39
C LYS A 111 11.42 15.46 3.63
N ILE A 112 10.34 15.56 4.37
CA ILE A 112 9.72 16.82 4.75
C ILE A 112 10.70 17.62 5.61
N GLN A 113 11.23 17.02 6.66
CA GLN A 113 12.19 17.67 7.56
C GLN A 113 13.42 18.20 6.81
N SER A 114 14.05 17.39 5.97
CA SER A 114 15.21 17.81 5.18
C SER A 114 14.86 18.94 4.19
N THR A 115 13.66 18.92 3.61
CA THR A 115 13.20 19.97 2.70
C THR A 115 12.88 21.28 3.46
N GLU A 116 12.36 21.20 4.69
CA GLU A 116 12.13 22.34 5.58
C GLU A 116 13.45 23.00 5.99
N GLU A 117 14.45 22.20 6.35
CA GLU A 117 15.80 22.71 6.68
C GLU A 117 16.46 23.42 5.47
N GLU A 118 16.33 22.84 4.28
CA GLU A 118 16.82 23.44 3.04
C GLU A 118 16.07 24.74 2.73
N LEU A 119 14.74 24.75 2.88
CA LEU A 119 13.92 25.93 2.68
C LEU A 119 14.30 27.04 3.66
N ALA A 120 14.51 26.71 4.94
CA ALA A 120 14.93 27.68 5.95
C ALA A 120 16.29 28.31 5.59
N LYS A 121 17.27 27.51 5.14
CA LYS A 121 18.57 28.02 4.66
C LYS A 121 18.40 28.96 3.46
N LYS A 122 17.59 28.60 2.47
CA LYS A 122 17.34 29.45 1.28
C LYS A 122 16.57 30.73 1.63
N GLN A 123 15.64 30.68 2.57
CA GLN A 123 14.93 31.88 3.06
C GLN A 123 15.88 32.82 3.82
N ALA A 124 16.76 32.31 4.66
CA ALA A 124 17.79 33.08 5.34
C ALA A 124 18.74 33.76 4.33
N MET A 125 19.17 33.01 3.29
CA MET A 125 19.96 33.56 2.19
C MET A 125 19.23 34.72 1.50
N LYS A 126 17.96 34.52 1.11
CA LYS A 126 17.13 35.56 0.50
C LYS A 126 17.05 36.83 1.36
N GLY A 127 16.83 36.65 2.66
CA GLY A 127 16.77 37.78 3.61
C GLY A 127 18.09 38.55 3.67
N SER A 128 19.22 37.84 3.74
CA SER A 128 20.56 38.48 3.79
C SER A 128 20.90 39.22 2.48
N ILE A 129 20.58 38.65 1.34
CA ILE A 129 20.80 39.24 0.01
C ILE A 129 19.94 40.53 -0.13
N ARG A 130 18.68 40.48 0.23
CA ARG A 130 17.79 41.63 0.16
C ARG A 130 18.25 42.78 1.06
N THR A 131 18.72 42.45 2.27
CA THR A 131 19.27 43.49 3.18
C THR A 131 20.48 44.15 2.58
N TYR A 132 21.39 43.36 1.98
CA TYR A 132 22.58 43.88 1.32
C TYR A 132 22.25 44.72 0.07
N ALA A 133 21.36 44.25 -0.78
CA ALA A 133 20.92 44.95 -1.98
C ALA A 133 20.28 46.34 -1.68
N LYS A 134 19.71 46.49 -0.47
CA LYS A 134 19.19 47.79 0.03
C LYS A 134 20.25 48.70 0.69
N GLY A 135 21.53 48.40 0.52
CA GLY A 135 22.64 49.17 1.10
C GLY A 135 22.98 48.80 2.55
N GLY A 136 22.39 47.75 3.10
CA GLY A 136 22.76 47.24 4.42
C GLY A 136 24.08 46.47 4.43
N LYS A 137 24.65 46.27 5.63
CA LYS A 137 25.84 45.43 5.77
C LYS A 137 25.53 43.96 5.48
N TRP A 138 26.42 43.24 4.77
CA TRP A 138 26.32 41.81 4.57
C TRP A 138 26.33 41.05 5.90
N LYS A 139 25.31 40.27 6.16
CA LYS A 139 25.26 39.34 7.29
C LYS A 139 25.22 37.90 6.78
N ARG A 140 26.09 37.05 7.34
CA ARG A 140 26.12 35.64 7.00
C ARG A 140 24.76 34.99 7.32
N PRO A 141 24.06 34.36 6.35
CA PRO A 141 22.69 33.88 6.55
C PRO A 141 22.60 32.68 7.50
N TYR A 142 23.67 31.85 7.58
CA TYR A 142 23.78 30.72 8.53
C TYR A 142 25.25 30.39 8.81
N PRO A 143 25.61 29.71 9.91
CA PRO A 143 27.03 29.57 10.37
C PRO A 143 27.99 28.95 9.37
N LYS A 144 27.55 27.97 8.57
CA LYS A 144 28.36 27.26 7.57
C LYS A 144 28.28 27.86 6.16
N CYS A 145 27.68 29.03 6.00
CA CYS A 145 27.57 29.66 4.68
C CYS A 145 28.93 30.23 4.23
N GLN A 146 29.44 29.74 3.12
CA GLN A 146 30.70 30.16 2.52
C GLN A 146 30.47 31.14 1.36
N MET A 147 29.68 32.17 1.57
CA MET A 147 29.45 33.23 0.59
C MET A 147 30.34 34.43 0.90
N LYS A 148 30.98 34.97 -0.15
CA LYS A 148 31.66 36.27 -0.13
C LYS A 148 30.88 37.22 -1.00
N VAL A 149 30.62 38.41 -0.49
CA VAL A 149 29.95 39.48 -1.23
C VAL A 149 30.90 40.66 -1.36
N SER A 150 31.09 41.11 -2.56
CA SER A 150 31.98 42.25 -2.87
C SER A 150 31.32 43.11 -3.94
N GLY A 151 30.96 44.35 -3.57
CA GLY A 151 30.20 45.23 -4.45
C GLY A 151 28.89 44.62 -4.96
N SER A 152 28.71 44.60 -6.27
CA SER A 152 27.54 44.02 -6.91
C SER A 152 27.60 42.52 -7.19
N MET A 153 28.67 41.84 -6.71
CA MET A 153 28.94 40.43 -7.02
C MET A 153 28.87 39.55 -5.78
N ILE A 154 28.40 38.34 -5.97
CA ILE A 154 28.36 37.26 -4.96
C ILE A 154 29.22 36.10 -5.47
N GLN A 155 30.13 35.61 -4.66
CA GLN A 155 30.89 34.39 -4.90
C GLN A 155 30.53 33.32 -3.88
N ILE A 156 30.25 32.10 -4.36
CA ILE A 156 29.90 30.98 -3.54
C ILE A 156 30.96 29.89 -3.66
N PHE A 157 31.44 29.39 -2.52
CA PHE A 157 32.39 28.26 -2.46
C PHE A 157 33.62 28.37 -3.35
N GLY A 158 34.12 29.61 -3.60
CA GLY A 158 35.22 29.80 -4.49
C GLY A 158 34.94 29.65 -6.00
N GLY A 159 33.67 29.44 -6.36
CA GLY A 159 33.21 29.40 -7.74
C GLY A 159 33.18 30.79 -8.41
N THR A 160 32.62 30.85 -9.62
CA THR A 160 32.45 32.07 -10.39
C THR A 160 31.57 33.09 -9.65
N ALA A 161 31.98 34.36 -9.66
CA ALA A 161 31.20 35.45 -9.09
C ALA A 161 29.98 35.73 -9.97
N VAL A 162 28.82 35.87 -9.37
CA VAL A 162 27.52 36.11 -10.03
C VAL A 162 26.95 37.45 -9.56
N PRO A 163 26.26 38.23 -10.41
CA PRO A 163 25.60 39.46 -10.00
C PRO A 163 24.61 39.22 -8.87
N VAL A 164 24.55 40.10 -7.88
CA VAL A 164 23.64 40.00 -6.72
C VAL A 164 22.17 39.82 -7.15
N GLN A 165 21.73 40.55 -8.17
CA GLN A 165 20.34 40.50 -8.66
C GLN A 165 20.01 39.15 -9.32
N GLU A 166 20.93 38.58 -10.09
CA GLU A 166 20.75 37.27 -10.72
C GLU A 166 20.70 36.17 -9.68
N TYR A 167 21.60 36.25 -8.69
CA TYR A 167 21.58 35.29 -7.59
C TYR A 167 20.34 35.41 -6.71
N GLU A 168 19.85 36.63 -6.45
CA GLU A 168 18.56 36.82 -5.74
C GLU A 168 17.40 36.12 -6.47
N ARG A 169 17.30 36.27 -7.80
CA ARG A 169 16.28 35.59 -8.61
C ARG A 169 16.40 34.08 -8.49
N SER A 170 17.60 33.53 -8.59
CA SER A 170 17.85 32.07 -8.48
C SER A 170 17.43 31.54 -7.11
N VAL A 171 17.72 32.27 -6.02
CA VAL A 171 17.30 31.91 -4.66
C VAL A 171 15.77 32.00 -4.51
N GLU A 172 15.14 32.99 -5.09
CA GLU A 172 13.67 33.12 -5.08
C GLU A 172 12.98 31.96 -5.79
N GLU A 173 13.51 31.57 -6.95
CA GLU A 173 13.00 30.37 -7.65
C GLU A 173 13.21 29.11 -6.82
N ALA A 174 14.39 28.93 -6.21
CA ALA A 174 14.66 27.78 -5.35
C ALA A 174 13.70 27.74 -4.16
N VAL A 175 13.41 28.86 -3.52
CA VAL A 175 12.42 28.97 -2.43
C VAL A 175 11.02 28.59 -2.94
N ARG A 176 10.62 29.05 -4.12
CA ARG A 176 9.32 28.70 -4.72
C ARG A 176 9.20 27.19 -4.99
N ARG A 177 10.25 26.61 -5.61
CA ARG A 177 10.31 25.15 -5.90
C ARG A 177 10.25 24.33 -4.60
N LEU A 178 11.00 24.71 -3.57
CA LEU A 178 11.01 24.02 -2.28
C LEU A 178 9.65 24.11 -1.56
N LYS A 179 9.00 25.26 -1.59
CA LYS A 179 7.64 25.41 -1.04
C LYS A 179 6.65 24.49 -1.75
N HIS A 180 6.69 24.44 -3.07
CA HIS A 180 5.81 23.55 -3.85
C HIS A 180 6.10 22.08 -3.52
N LYS A 181 7.38 21.68 -3.51
CA LYS A 181 7.79 20.33 -3.13
C LYS A 181 7.30 19.95 -1.72
N LEU A 182 7.42 20.86 -0.77
CA LEU A 182 6.96 20.65 0.61
C LEU A 182 5.44 20.47 0.68
N ALA A 183 4.67 21.25 -0.05
CA ALA A 183 3.22 21.09 -0.15
C ALA A 183 2.82 19.71 -0.68
N MET A 184 3.45 19.27 -1.78
CA MET A 184 3.22 17.93 -2.36
C MET A 184 3.61 16.80 -1.42
N LEU A 185 4.73 16.95 -0.68
CA LEU A 185 5.15 15.95 0.31
C LEU A 185 4.15 15.85 1.47
N ARG A 186 3.68 16.97 2.00
CA ARG A 186 2.68 17.04 3.09
C ARG A 186 1.34 16.47 2.67
N GLU A 187 0.86 16.82 1.48
CA GLU A 187 -0.36 16.22 0.92
C GLU A 187 -0.24 14.71 0.76
N GLY A 188 0.89 14.24 0.20
CA GLY A 188 1.17 12.83 0.06
C GLY A 188 1.30 12.10 1.41
N LEU A 189 1.80 12.77 2.46
CA LEU A 189 1.83 12.24 3.82
C LEU A 189 0.40 12.05 4.34
N GLY A 190 -0.44 13.08 4.26
CA GLY A 190 -1.83 13.00 4.72
C GLY A 190 -2.65 11.90 4.04
N ARG A 191 -2.41 11.65 2.73
CA ARG A 191 -3.03 10.51 2.03
C ARG A 191 -2.59 9.16 2.59
N LYS A 192 -1.31 9.01 2.94
CA LYS A 192 -0.78 7.77 3.54
C LYS A 192 -1.27 7.56 4.97
N GLU A 193 -1.36 8.61 5.76
CA GLU A 193 -1.90 8.56 7.13
C GLU A 193 -3.37 8.13 7.13
N LYS A 194 -4.20 8.72 6.27
CA LYS A 194 -5.60 8.28 6.07
C LYS A 194 -5.70 6.81 5.65
N ARG A 195 -4.80 6.35 4.75
CA ARG A 195 -4.76 4.95 4.36
C ARG A 195 -4.38 4.03 5.52
N LEU A 196 -3.43 4.44 6.36
CA LEU A 196 -3.03 3.69 7.55
C LEU A 196 -4.18 3.59 8.55
N GLU A 197 -4.87 4.69 8.79
CA GLU A 197 -6.06 4.74 9.65
C GLU A 197 -7.15 3.78 9.13
N HIS A 198 -7.45 3.84 7.84
CA HIS A 198 -8.37 2.91 7.19
C HIS A 198 -7.96 1.45 7.37
N LEU A 199 -6.67 1.15 7.20
CA LEU A 199 -6.13 -0.19 7.44
C LEU A 199 -6.19 -0.61 8.92
N LYS A 200 -6.22 0.30 9.87
CA LYS A 200 -6.31 0.00 11.32
C LYS A 200 -7.75 -0.13 11.81
N THR A 201 -8.65 0.68 11.29
CA THR A 201 -10.03 0.79 11.81
C THR A 201 -11.04 -0.11 11.10
N LEU A 202 -10.96 -0.21 9.77
CA LEU A 202 -11.94 -1.00 9.02
C LEU A 202 -11.54 -2.47 8.91
N PRO A 203 -12.48 -3.39 8.77
CA PRO A 203 -12.18 -4.79 8.48
C PRO A 203 -11.46 -4.93 7.12
N PRO A 204 -10.71 -6.02 6.87
CA PRO A 204 -10.14 -6.28 5.55
C PRO A 204 -11.27 -6.39 4.51
N GLU A 205 -10.99 -5.99 3.28
CA GLU A 205 -11.96 -6.18 2.21
C GLU A 205 -12.28 -7.66 2.03
N ARG A 206 -13.56 -7.96 1.81
CA ARG A 206 -13.99 -9.35 1.60
C ARG A 206 -13.42 -9.86 0.28
N ILE A 207 -12.89 -11.07 0.27
CA ILE A 207 -12.47 -11.70 -0.97
C ILE A 207 -13.69 -11.93 -1.85
N VAL A 208 -13.66 -11.39 -3.06
CA VAL A 208 -14.64 -11.69 -4.10
C VAL A 208 -14.13 -12.91 -4.86
N PHE A 209 -14.79 -14.03 -4.67
CA PHE A 209 -14.49 -15.23 -5.44
C PHE A 209 -14.99 -15.05 -6.86
N GLY A 210 -14.12 -15.27 -7.84
CA GLY A 210 -14.47 -15.17 -9.25
C GLY A 210 -15.63 -16.09 -9.61
N THR A 211 -16.64 -15.57 -10.28
CA THR A 211 -17.69 -16.34 -10.91
C THR A 211 -17.29 -16.71 -12.33
N LYS A 212 -17.90 -17.74 -12.92
CA LYS A 212 -17.70 -18.12 -14.34
C LYS A 212 -17.86 -16.92 -15.28
N LYS A 213 -18.82 -16.02 -14.96
CA LYS A 213 -19.09 -14.78 -15.68
C LYS A 213 -17.94 -13.77 -15.61
N LEU A 214 -17.32 -13.64 -14.42
CA LEU A 214 -16.16 -12.76 -14.22
C LEU A 214 -14.92 -13.25 -14.97
N TYR A 215 -14.69 -14.57 -14.99
CA TYR A 215 -13.59 -15.15 -15.77
C TYR A 215 -13.81 -14.97 -17.28
N ALA A 216 -15.03 -15.18 -17.78
CA ALA A 216 -15.36 -14.92 -19.17
C ALA A 216 -15.19 -13.44 -19.56
N GLN A 217 -15.53 -12.52 -18.68
CA GLN A 217 -15.29 -11.07 -18.91
C GLN A 217 -13.80 -10.73 -18.92
N LYS A 218 -12.99 -11.34 -18.06
CA LYS A 218 -11.54 -11.15 -18.05
C LYS A 218 -10.92 -11.63 -19.37
N ASP A 219 -11.33 -12.78 -19.86
CA ASP A 219 -10.83 -13.33 -21.12
C ASP A 219 -11.23 -12.46 -22.33
N ALA A 220 -12.42 -11.83 -22.27
CA ALA A 220 -12.91 -10.91 -23.29
C ALA A 220 -12.20 -9.53 -23.27
N LEU A 221 -11.67 -9.10 -22.13
CA LEU A 221 -10.98 -7.81 -21.98
C LEU A 221 -9.48 -7.86 -22.35
N GLY A 222 -8.98 -9.03 -22.81
CA GLY A 222 -7.55 -9.20 -23.06
C GLY A 222 -6.73 -9.16 -21.75
N GLY A 223 -5.73 -9.99 -21.64
CA GLY A 223 -4.88 -10.01 -20.45
C GLY A 223 -4.25 -8.63 -20.18
N TYR A 224 -3.93 -8.39 -18.93
CA TYR A 224 -3.09 -7.25 -18.56
C TYR A 224 -1.74 -7.40 -19.26
N ASP A 225 -1.44 -6.55 -20.25
CA ASP A 225 -0.09 -6.28 -20.73
C ASP A 225 0.69 -5.41 -19.74
#